data_1b0cbd6ff0c34c45fff9f25afe9889a2
#
_entry.id   1b0cbd6ff0c34c45fff9f25afe9889a2
#
_cell.length_a   1.000
_cell.length_b   1.000
_cell.length_c   1.000
_cell.angle_alpha   90.00
_cell.angle_beta   90.00
_cell.angle_gamma   90.00
#
_symmetry.space_group_name_H-M   'P 1'
#
loop_
_entity.id
_entity.type
_entity.pdbx_description
1 polymer ?
#
loop_
_entity_poly.entity_id
_entity_poly.type
_entity_poly.pdbx_seq_one_letter_code
_entity_poly.pdbx_strand_id
1 'polypeptide(L)'
;LDGLQQLLIDHLLETSIISGQLAAKLNLGLVGELLGLMHDFGKYSRKFQKYIHDETGLFNPDLDDEESTPNGSKVDHSTAGAQWVYRELRKFGAEQGIGELFGQMLGLCIASHHGEGLIDCLDGEGNPKWIKRFNKTDELTHLAECEQNADEVVQQKAHELAGENLIRSLLKAVKLILSDSTTNDKIKEFYLGCLTRFLFSCLIDADRINSSDFEREAQKEVRRLTEKPDWQMAIDQVEAKLAGFQNRYPIDEIRRRISSDCLKRAVDSQGIYTLTVPTGGGKTLASLRYALHHAQKHNLD
;
A
#
# COMPACT_ATOMS: atom_id res chain seq x y z
N LEU A 1 -7.87 22.70 11.15
CA LEU A 1 -7.26 22.52 9.82
C LEU A 1 -7.26 23.87 9.16
N ASP A 2 -6.07 24.40 8.82
CA ASP A 2 -5.84 25.81 8.49
C ASP A 2 -6.20 26.20 7.05
N GLY A 3 -7.13 25.45 6.39
CA GLY A 3 -7.56 25.74 5.02
C GLY A 3 -6.52 25.45 3.93
N LEU A 4 -5.40 24.79 4.26
CA LEU A 4 -4.42 24.35 3.27
C LEU A 4 -4.99 23.21 2.42
N GLN A 5 -4.91 23.36 1.11
CA GLN A 5 -5.35 22.35 0.14
C GLN A 5 -4.17 21.85 -0.68
N GLN A 6 -4.01 20.53 -0.73
CA GLN A 6 -3.07 19.91 -1.65
C GLN A 6 -3.73 19.78 -3.03
N LEU A 7 -3.05 20.21 -4.09
CA LEU A 7 -3.52 19.97 -5.45
C LEU A 7 -3.52 18.45 -5.74
N LEU A 8 -4.54 17.97 -6.45
CA LEU A 8 -4.64 16.55 -6.80
C LEU A 8 -3.42 16.08 -7.60
N ILE A 9 -2.96 16.87 -8.55
CA ILE A 9 -1.77 16.57 -9.35
C ILE A 9 -0.52 16.38 -8.48
N ASP A 10 -0.31 17.24 -7.49
CA ASP A 10 0.85 17.17 -6.59
C ASP A 10 0.76 15.90 -5.73
N HIS A 11 -0.43 15.61 -5.16
CA HIS A 11 -0.69 14.39 -4.41
C HIS A 11 -0.38 13.12 -5.21
N LEU A 12 -0.88 13.04 -6.46
CA LEU A 12 -0.66 11.88 -7.32
C LEU A 12 0.81 11.70 -7.70
N LEU A 13 1.49 12.78 -8.07
CA LEU A 13 2.90 12.74 -8.46
C LEU A 13 3.82 12.40 -7.28
N GLU A 14 3.61 13.00 -6.12
CA GLU A 14 4.40 12.72 -4.92
C GLU A 14 4.14 11.30 -4.41
N THR A 15 2.88 10.86 -4.35
CA THR A 15 2.53 9.47 -3.97
C THR A 15 3.13 8.46 -4.94
N SER A 16 3.15 8.76 -6.26
CA SER A 16 3.82 7.97 -7.28
C SER A 16 5.30 7.77 -6.95
N ILE A 17 6.02 8.84 -6.65
CA ILE A 17 7.45 8.80 -6.33
C ILE A 17 7.70 7.96 -5.07
N ILE A 18 6.95 8.20 -3.99
CA ILE A 18 7.11 7.49 -2.71
C ILE A 18 6.82 6.00 -2.88
N SER A 19 5.71 5.65 -3.53
CA SER A 19 5.33 4.25 -3.79
C SER A 19 6.36 3.54 -4.66
N GLY A 20 6.92 4.23 -5.67
CA GLY A 20 8.01 3.73 -6.49
C GLY A 20 9.26 3.41 -5.68
N GLN A 21 9.67 4.31 -4.77
CA GLN A 21 10.82 4.09 -3.89
C GLN A 21 10.62 2.89 -2.97
N LEU A 22 9.43 2.74 -2.39
CA LEU A 22 9.10 1.60 -1.53
C LEU A 22 9.11 0.27 -2.30
N ALA A 23 8.52 0.24 -3.50
CA ALA A 23 8.46 -0.95 -4.34
C ALA A 23 9.82 -1.30 -4.98
N ALA A 24 10.75 -0.35 -5.07
CA ALA A 24 12.10 -0.58 -5.60
C ALA A 24 12.89 -1.62 -4.80
N LYS A 25 12.54 -1.88 -3.54
CA LYS A 25 13.10 -2.97 -2.71
C LYS A 25 13.01 -4.35 -3.37
N LEU A 26 11.98 -4.56 -4.19
CA LEU A 26 11.80 -5.77 -5.01
C LEU A 26 12.08 -5.53 -6.50
N ASN A 27 12.76 -4.43 -6.87
CA ASN A 27 12.97 -3.99 -8.25
C ASN A 27 11.67 -3.74 -9.02
N LEU A 28 10.61 -3.31 -8.32
CA LEU A 28 9.28 -3.02 -8.86
C LEU A 28 8.93 -1.52 -8.78
N GLY A 29 9.94 -0.64 -8.87
CA GLY A 29 9.75 0.80 -8.75
C GLY A 29 8.69 1.34 -9.72
N LEU A 30 8.75 1.00 -11.01
CA LEU A 30 7.75 1.42 -12.00
C LEU A 30 6.32 0.97 -11.65
N VAL A 31 6.20 -0.20 -11.03
CA VAL A 31 4.90 -0.73 -10.57
C VAL A 31 4.36 0.13 -9.42
N GLY A 32 5.23 0.42 -8.44
CA GLY A 32 4.87 1.32 -7.34
C GLY A 32 4.49 2.71 -7.83
N GLU A 33 5.24 3.27 -8.80
CA GLU A 33 4.92 4.57 -9.39
C GLU A 33 3.55 4.57 -10.05
N LEU A 34 3.21 3.55 -10.84
CA LEU A 34 1.89 3.44 -11.48
C LEU A 34 0.77 3.33 -10.43
N LEU A 35 0.97 2.54 -9.39
CA LEU A 35 -0.01 2.39 -8.29
C LEU A 35 -0.26 3.74 -7.61
N GLY A 36 0.80 4.45 -7.20
CA GLY A 36 0.68 5.75 -6.56
C GLY A 36 0.08 6.82 -7.47
N LEU A 37 0.37 6.79 -8.77
CA LEU A 37 -0.18 7.76 -9.73
C LEU A 37 -1.68 7.56 -9.96
N MET A 38 -2.16 6.32 -9.95
CA MET A 38 -3.53 5.98 -10.39
C MET A 38 -4.50 5.71 -9.24
N HIS A 39 -4.06 5.67 -7.97
CA HIS A 39 -4.93 5.26 -6.86
C HIS A 39 -6.15 6.17 -6.70
N ASP A 40 -5.96 7.46 -6.86
CA ASP A 40 -6.97 8.50 -6.70
C ASP A 40 -7.41 9.15 -8.03
N PHE A 41 -7.17 8.47 -9.16
CA PHE A 41 -7.51 9.00 -10.49
C PHE A 41 -8.99 9.36 -10.64
N GLY A 42 -9.89 8.66 -9.96
CA GLY A 42 -11.33 8.97 -9.97
C GLY A 42 -11.70 10.32 -9.32
N LYS A 43 -10.76 10.94 -8.60
CA LYS A 43 -10.95 12.29 -8.06
C LYS A 43 -11.03 13.37 -9.13
N TYR A 44 -10.64 13.09 -10.39
CA TYR A 44 -10.84 13.99 -11.53
C TYR A 44 -12.31 14.08 -12.01
N SER A 45 -13.22 13.25 -11.50
CA SER A 45 -14.64 13.37 -11.84
C SER A 45 -15.27 14.59 -11.16
N ARG A 46 -16.16 15.31 -11.88
CA ARG A 46 -16.92 16.44 -11.33
C ARG A 46 -17.73 16.03 -10.12
N LYS A 47 -18.28 14.81 -10.15
CA LYS A 47 -19.06 14.28 -9.04
C LYS A 47 -18.23 14.19 -7.75
N PHE A 48 -16.97 13.75 -7.84
CA PHE A 48 -16.09 13.72 -6.68
C PHE A 48 -15.66 15.13 -6.26
N GLN A 49 -15.34 16.01 -7.21
CA GLN A 49 -15.01 17.40 -6.91
C GLN A 49 -16.16 18.12 -6.21
N LYS A 50 -17.39 17.92 -6.67
CA LYS A 50 -18.58 18.46 -5.98
C LYS A 50 -18.73 17.86 -4.58
N TYR A 51 -18.55 16.54 -4.41
CA TYR A 51 -18.62 15.89 -3.11
C TYR A 51 -17.62 16.49 -2.09
N ILE A 52 -16.35 16.66 -2.48
CA ILE A 52 -15.34 17.28 -1.61
C ILE A 52 -15.71 18.71 -1.26
N HIS A 53 -16.20 19.46 -2.24
CA HIS A 53 -16.65 20.83 -2.06
C HIS A 53 -17.79 20.93 -1.03
N ASP A 54 -18.81 20.10 -1.18
CA ASP A 54 -19.96 20.04 -0.26
C ASP A 54 -19.53 19.68 1.17
N GLU A 55 -18.60 18.72 1.34
CA GLU A 55 -18.08 18.28 2.64
C GLU A 55 -17.17 19.31 3.31
N THR A 56 -16.41 20.09 2.52
CA THR A 56 -15.46 21.09 3.06
C THR A 56 -16.05 22.47 3.23
N GLY A 57 -17.24 22.72 2.70
CA GLY A 57 -17.89 24.04 2.71
C GLY A 57 -17.20 25.11 1.87
N LEU A 58 -16.35 24.71 0.94
CA LEU A 58 -15.66 25.61 0.02
C LEU A 58 -16.53 25.86 -1.20
N PHE A 59 -16.89 27.13 -1.42
CA PHE A 59 -17.75 27.54 -2.53
C PHE A 59 -16.96 27.61 -3.85
N ASN A 60 -17.41 26.89 -4.88
CA ASN A 60 -16.91 27.00 -6.25
C ASN A 60 -18.07 27.40 -7.18
N PRO A 61 -18.12 28.65 -7.68
CA PRO A 61 -19.24 29.15 -8.48
C PRO A 61 -19.47 28.39 -9.80
N ASP A 62 -18.46 27.67 -10.29
CA ASP A 62 -18.56 26.91 -11.55
C ASP A 62 -19.19 25.51 -11.38
N LEU A 63 -19.44 25.06 -10.14
CA LEU A 63 -19.99 23.74 -9.81
C LEU A 63 -21.39 23.79 -9.18
N ASP A 64 -21.90 24.96 -8.83
CA ASP A 64 -23.09 25.14 -7.97
C ASP A 64 -24.46 25.12 -8.69
N ASP A 65 -24.51 24.85 -10.01
CA ASP A 65 -25.77 24.96 -10.76
C ASP A 65 -26.59 23.65 -10.93
N GLU A 66 -26.14 22.51 -10.44
CA GLU A 66 -26.93 21.26 -10.53
C GLU A 66 -26.91 20.40 -9.27
N GLU A 67 -28.12 20.14 -8.75
CA GLU A 67 -28.57 19.13 -7.76
C GLU A 67 -27.56 18.64 -6.69
N SER A 68 -27.84 19.04 -5.44
CA SER A 68 -27.20 18.48 -4.25
C SER A 68 -27.26 16.94 -4.21
N THR A 69 -26.10 16.30 -4.01
CA THR A 69 -26.04 14.85 -3.76
C THR A 69 -26.86 14.51 -2.50
N PRO A 70 -27.70 13.47 -2.53
CA PRO A 70 -28.40 13.03 -1.32
C PRO A 70 -27.41 12.66 -0.23
N ASN A 71 -27.63 13.15 0.98
CA ASN A 71 -26.85 12.96 2.19
C ASN A 71 -26.04 11.65 2.24
N GLY A 72 -24.71 11.73 2.31
CA GLY A 72 -23.86 10.72 2.93
C GLY A 72 -23.38 9.55 2.08
N SER A 73 -23.61 9.49 0.77
CA SER A 73 -23.06 8.43 -0.07
C SER A 73 -21.64 8.78 -0.52
N LYS A 74 -20.63 8.08 -0.01
CA LYS A 74 -19.23 8.18 -0.49
C LYS A 74 -19.17 7.96 -1.99
N VAL A 75 -18.58 8.89 -2.73
CA VAL A 75 -18.33 8.74 -4.17
C VAL A 75 -17.17 7.76 -4.39
N ASP A 76 -17.40 6.75 -5.23
CA ASP A 76 -16.37 5.78 -5.59
C ASP A 76 -15.37 6.43 -6.55
N HIS A 77 -14.18 6.70 -6.08
CA HIS A 77 -13.09 7.30 -6.87
C HIS A 77 -11.90 6.36 -7.11
N SER A 78 -11.83 5.24 -6.39
CA SER A 78 -10.74 4.27 -6.55
C SER A 78 -10.96 3.31 -7.72
N THR A 79 -12.20 3.06 -8.11
CA THR A 79 -12.49 2.10 -9.18
C THR A 79 -12.08 2.61 -10.57
N ALA A 80 -12.17 3.92 -10.84
CA ALA A 80 -11.76 4.49 -12.12
C ALA A 80 -10.28 4.22 -12.44
N GLY A 81 -9.37 4.52 -11.51
CA GLY A 81 -7.95 4.23 -11.69
C GLY A 81 -7.65 2.74 -11.81
N ALA A 82 -8.36 1.89 -11.05
CA ALA A 82 -8.24 0.45 -11.15
C ALA A 82 -8.66 -0.08 -12.53
N GLN A 83 -9.78 0.40 -13.07
CA GLN A 83 -10.26 0.05 -14.41
C GLN A 83 -9.31 0.53 -15.51
N TRP A 84 -8.76 1.73 -15.36
CA TRP A 84 -7.79 2.28 -16.30
C TRP A 84 -6.54 1.38 -16.36
N VAL A 85 -5.94 1.06 -15.22
CA VAL A 85 -4.75 0.21 -15.12
C VAL A 85 -5.02 -1.18 -15.71
N TYR A 86 -6.15 -1.79 -15.38
CA TYR A 86 -6.53 -3.08 -15.95
C TYR A 86 -6.65 -3.00 -17.48
N ARG A 87 -7.35 -1.99 -18.00
CA ARG A 87 -7.55 -1.80 -19.45
C ARG A 87 -6.22 -1.63 -20.19
N GLU A 88 -5.30 -0.85 -19.63
CA GLU A 88 -4.01 -0.61 -20.27
C GLU A 88 -3.10 -1.85 -20.22
N LEU A 89 -2.98 -2.50 -19.06
CA LEU A 89 -2.06 -3.63 -18.91
C LEU A 89 -2.53 -4.88 -19.66
N ARG A 90 -3.83 -5.13 -19.77
CA ARG A 90 -4.36 -6.29 -20.51
C ARG A 90 -4.01 -6.27 -22.01
N LYS A 91 -3.55 -5.14 -22.56
CA LYS A 91 -3.08 -5.05 -23.96
C LYS A 91 -1.77 -5.84 -24.17
N PHE A 92 -1.03 -6.12 -23.11
CA PHE A 92 0.26 -6.80 -23.19
C PHE A 92 0.09 -8.30 -22.97
N GLY A 93 0.73 -9.12 -23.84
CA GLY A 93 0.75 -10.58 -23.68
C GLY A 93 -0.63 -11.22 -23.63
N ALA A 94 -1.57 -10.76 -24.44
CA ALA A 94 -2.97 -11.20 -24.45
C ALA A 94 -3.11 -12.72 -24.65
N GLU A 95 -2.27 -13.35 -25.46
CA GLU A 95 -2.29 -14.80 -25.71
C GLU A 95 -1.94 -15.64 -24.46
N GLN A 96 -1.11 -15.11 -23.56
CA GLN A 96 -0.69 -15.79 -22.33
C GLN A 96 -1.48 -15.34 -21.07
N GLY A 97 -2.41 -14.40 -21.20
CA GLY A 97 -3.15 -13.84 -20.08
C GLY A 97 -2.32 -13.04 -19.06
N ILE A 98 -1.03 -12.74 -19.38
CA ILE A 98 -0.09 -12.11 -18.46
C ILE A 98 -0.53 -10.67 -18.13
N GLY A 99 -0.90 -9.90 -19.15
CA GLY A 99 -1.36 -8.53 -18.96
C GLY A 99 -2.66 -8.46 -18.17
N GLU A 100 -3.53 -9.43 -18.34
CA GLU A 100 -4.76 -9.56 -17.56
C GLU A 100 -4.47 -9.83 -16.08
N LEU A 101 -3.60 -10.78 -15.78
CA LEU A 101 -3.17 -11.08 -14.41
C LEU A 101 -2.59 -9.84 -13.73
N PHE A 102 -1.68 -9.13 -14.41
CA PHE A 102 -1.05 -7.93 -13.84
C PHE A 102 -2.06 -6.79 -13.67
N GLY A 103 -2.95 -6.60 -14.64
CA GLY A 103 -4.04 -5.64 -14.53
C GLY A 103 -4.97 -5.93 -13.34
N GLN A 104 -5.28 -7.20 -13.09
CA GLN A 104 -6.06 -7.62 -11.92
C GLN A 104 -5.31 -7.36 -10.61
N MET A 105 -4.03 -7.75 -10.51
CA MET A 105 -3.23 -7.55 -9.29
C MET A 105 -3.14 -6.06 -8.92
N LEU A 106 -2.79 -5.21 -9.88
CA LEU A 106 -2.60 -3.78 -9.65
C LEU A 106 -3.94 -3.06 -9.45
N GLY A 107 -4.93 -3.40 -10.26
CA GLY A 107 -6.29 -2.87 -10.10
C GLY A 107 -6.90 -3.23 -8.75
N LEU A 108 -6.64 -4.44 -8.23
CA LEU A 108 -7.07 -4.84 -6.88
C LEU A 108 -6.42 -3.96 -5.80
N CYS A 109 -5.12 -3.67 -5.91
CA CYS A 109 -4.44 -2.77 -4.99
C CYS A 109 -5.09 -1.38 -4.99
N ILE A 110 -5.31 -0.80 -6.18
CA ILE A 110 -5.92 0.52 -6.35
C ILE A 110 -7.35 0.52 -5.80
N ALA A 111 -8.19 -0.44 -6.22
CA ALA A 111 -9.59 -0.48 -5.78
C ALA A 111 -9.76 -0.67 -4.27
N SER A 112 -8.73 -1.15 -3.58
CA SER A 112 -8.77 -1.50 -2.15
C SER A 112 -8.22 -0.41 -1.22
N HIS A 113 -7.56 0.64 -1.74
CA HIS A 113 -6.73 1.53 -0.91
C HIS A 113 -7.49 2.30 0.19
N HIS A 114 -8.79 2.51 0.05
CA HIS A 114 -9.65 3.09 1.10
C HIS A 114 -10.36 2.06 1.98
N GLY A 115 -10.09 0.77 1.79
CA GLY A 115 -10.69 -0.30 2.59
C GLY A 115 -9.91 -0.61 3.87
N GLU A 116 -10.43 -1.55 4.65
CA GLU A 116 -9.72 -2.12 5.82
C GLU A 116 -8.59 -3.08 5.40
N GLY A 117 -8.33 -3.22 4.12
CA GLY A 117 -7.32 -4.08 3.51
C GLY A 117 -7.66 -4.40 2.05
N LEU A 118 -6.96 -5.35 1.45
CA LEU A 118 -7.32 -5.84 0.12
C LEU A 118 -8.75 -6.37 0.10
N ILE A 119 -9.52 -5.99 -0.91
CA ILE A 119 -10.88 -6.49 -1.11
C ILE A 119 -10.81 -8.01 -1.30
N ASP A 120 -11.68 -8.73 -0.59
CA ASP A 120 -11.82 -10.17 -0.80
C ASP A 120 -12.24 -10.44 -2.25
N CYS A 121 -11.54 -11.34 -2.91
CA CYS A 121 -11.84 -11.71 -4.29
C CYS A 121 -13.20 -12.40 -4.41
N LEU A 122 -13.60 -13.13 -3.35
CA LEU A 122 -14.88 -13.83 -3.24
C LEU A 122 -15.67 -13.29 -2.04
N ASP A 123 -16.99 -13.32 -2.12
CA ASP A 123 -17.86 -13.12 -0.96
C ASP A 123 -18.00 -14.41 -0.12
N GLY A 124 -18.75 -14.35 0.99
CA GLY A 124 -18.99 -15.50 1.86
C GLY A 124 -19.73 -16.67 1.20
N GLU A 125 -20.33 -16.44 0.04
CA GLU A 125 -21.04 -17.45 -0.76
C GLU A 125 -20.19 -17.97 -1.93
N GLY A 126 -18.95 -17.45 -2.09
CA GLY A 126 -18.03 -17.82 -3.17
C GLY A 126 -18.26 -17.06 -4.49
N ASN A 127 -19.08 -16.00 -4.51
CA ASN A 127 -19.25 -15.18 -5.69
C ASN A 127 -18.09 -14.19 -5.86
N PRO A 128 -17.72 -13.85 -7.11
CA PRO A 128 -16.60 -12.95 -7.41
C PRO A 128 -16.93 -11.49 -7.02
N LYS A 129 -16.63 -11.10 -5.79
CA LYS A 129 -16.89 -9.77 -5.24
C LYS A 129 -16.08 -8.68 -5.96
N TRP A 130 -14.84 -8.96 -6.24
CA TRP A 130 -13.92 -8.05 -6.92
C TRP A 130 -14.32 -7.81 -8.39
N ILE A 131 -14.76 -8.85 -9.11
CA ILE A 131 -15.22 -8.72 -10.51
C ILE A 131 -16.45 -7.82 -10.61
N LYS A 132 -17.38 -7.90 -9.64
CA LYS A 132 -18.54 -6.99 -9.58
C LYS A 132 -18.11 -5.53 -9.52
N ARG A 133 -17.07 -5.22 -8.74
CA ARG A 133 -16.53 -3.85 -8.64
C ARG A 133 -15.85 -3.42 -9.93
N PHE A 134 -15.13 -4.31 -10.58
CA PHE A 134 -14.44 -4.05 -11.83
C PHE A 134 -15.37 -3.81 -13.01
N ASN A 135 -16.53 -4.47 -13.01
CA ASN A 135 -17.54 -4.36 -14.06
C ASN A 135 -18.53 -3.21 -13.83
N LYS A 136 -18.27 -2.31 -12.89
CA LYS A 136 -19.06 -1.09 -12.75
C LYS A 136 -19.03 -0.30 -14.05
N THR A 137 -20.20 0.22 -14.45
CA THR A 137 -20.34 1.05 -15.65
C THR A 137 -19.72 2.44 -15.44
N ASP A 138 -19.50 3.15 -16.53
CA ASP A 138 -18.91 4.49 -16.50
C ASP A 138 -19.77 5.50 -15.72
N GLU A 139 -21.10 5.35 -15.71
CA GLU A 139 -22.01 6.17 -14.90
C GLU A 139 -21.71 6.08 -13.38
N LEU A 140 -21.08 4.99 -12.94
CA LEU A 140 -20.68 4.78 -11.54
C LEU A 140 -19.23 5.14 -11.26
N THR A 141 -18.35 4.97 -12.24
CA THR A 141 -16.90 5.17 -12.05
C THR A 141 -16.39 6.47 -12.64
N HIS A 142 -17.13 7.05 -13.57
CA HIS A 142 -16.78 8.29 -14.28
C HIS A 142 -15.39 8.24 -14.95
N LEU A 143 -14.94 7.05 -15.39
CA LEU A 143 -13.60 6.88 -15.95
C LEU A 143 -13.37 7.75 -17.19
N ALA A 144 -14.34 7.79 -18.12
CA ALA A 144 -14.22 8.59 -19.34
C ALA A 144 -14.09 10.09 -19.03
N GLU A 145 -14.84 10.58 -18.04
CA GLU A 145 -14.73 11.96 -17.58
C GLU A 145 -13.39 12.22 -16.90
N CYS A 146 -12.88 11.29 -16.07
CA CYS A 146 -11.57 11.41 -15.44
C CYS A 146 -10.45 11.48 -16.48
N GLU A 147 -10.52 10.70 -17.56
CA GLU A 147 -9.56 10.76 -18.67
C GLU A 147 -9.60 12.11 -19.42
N GLN A 148 -10.76 12.75 -19.50
CA GLN A 148 -10.88 14.08 -20.12
C GLN A 148 -10.38 15.21 -19.22
N ASN A 149 -10.59 15.11 -17.92
CA ASN A 149 -10.30 16.16 -16.95
C ASN A 149 -8.90 16.06 -16.32
N ALA A 150 -8.24 14.90 -16.42
CA ALA A 150 -6.94 14.69 -15.81
C ALA A 150 -5.86 15.57 -16.47
N ASP A 151 -4.93 16.06 -15.63
CA ASP A 151 -3.78 16.82 -16.08
C ASP A 151 -2.95 16.06 -17.12
N GLU A 152 -2.52 16.74 -18.18
CA GLU A 152 -1.72 16.11 -19.26
C GLU A 152 -0.47 15.40 -18.73
N VAL A 153 0.19 15.97 -17.73
CA VAL A 153 1.38 15.36 -17.10
C VAL A 153 1.05 14.03 -16.44
N VAL A 154 -0.11 13.92 -15.76
CA VAL A 154 -0.55 12.68 -15.13
C VAL A 154 -0.89 11.64 -16.20
N GLN A 155 -1.60 12.04 -17.24
CA GLN A 155 -1.97 11.15 -18.34
C GLN A 155 -0.73 10.61 -19.07
N GLN A 156 0.18 11.51 -19.46
CA GLN A 156 1.41 11.14 -20.14
C GLN A 156 2.25 10.17 -19.28
N LYS A 157 2.47 10.51 -18.01
CA LYS A 157 3.23 9.66 -17.09
C LYS A 157 2.55 8.31 -16.90
N ALA A 158 1.22 8.24 -16.80
CA ALA A 158 0.49 7.00 -16.66
C ALA A 158 0.70 6.07 -17.88
N HIS A 159 0.64 6.61 -19.08
CA HIS A 159 0.88 5.84 -20.30
C HIS A 159 2.35 5.39 -20.44
N GLU A 160 3.31 6.24 -20.08
CA GLU A 160 4.73 5.88 -20.05
C GLU A 160 5.01 4.73 -19.06
N LEU A 161 4.42 4.81 -17.86
CA LEU A 161 4.57 3.77 -16.83
C LEU A 161 3.88 2.46 -17.23
N ALA A 162 2.67 2.50 -17.80
CA ALA A 162 1.91 1.32 -18.22
C ALA A 162 2.49 0.66 -19.48
N GLY A 163 3.80 0.63 -19.65
CA GLY A 163 4.51 0.15 -20.82
C GLY A 163 5.22 -1.19 -20.60
N GLU A 164 5.97 -1.61 -21.63
CA GLU A 164 6.69 -2.89 -21.66
C GLU A 164 7.69 -3.06 -20.48
N ASN A 165 8.31 -1.98 -20.02
CA ASN A 165 9.29 -2.05 -18.94
C ASN A 165 8.65 -2.47 -17.61
N LEU A 166 7.45 -1.95 -17.31
CA LEU A 166 6.67 -2.39 -16.14
C LEU A 166 6.30 -3.87 -16.26
N ILE A 167 5.76 -4.28 -17.40
CA ILE A 167 5.40 -5.69 -17.67
C ILE A 167 6.62 -6.59 -17.50
N ARG A 168 7.77 -6.19 -18.02
CA ARG A 168 9.02 -6.96 -17.91
C ARG A 168 9.50 -7.09 -16.46
N SER A 169 9.38 -6.04 -15.64
CA SER A 169 9.76 -6.07 -14.23
C SER A 169 8.85 -7.00 -13.42
N LEU A 170 7.54 -6.90 -13.60
CA LEU A 170 6.56 -7.80 -12.98
C LEU A 170 6.75 -9.24 -13.42
N LEU A 171 6.95 -9.47 -14.72
CA LEU A 171 7.17 -10.80 -15.26
C LEU A 171 8.43 -11.45 -14.67
N LYS A 172 9.49 -10.66 -14.45
CA LYS A 172 10.70 -11.15 -13.78
C LYS A 172 10.41 -11.60 -12.35
N ALA A 173 9.70 -10.80 -11.58
CA ALA A 173 9.32 -11.14 -10.19
C ALA A 173 8.42 -12.38 -10.14
N VAL A 174 7.39 -12.44 -10.99
CA VAL A 174 6.47 -13.59 -11.06
C VAL A 174 7.18 -14.85 -11.54
N LYS A 175 8.09 -14.77 -12.51
CA LYS A 175 8.88 -15.93 -12.95
C LYS A 175 9.75 -16.50 -11.84
N LEU A 176 10.33 -15.67 -10.96
CA LEU A 176 11.07 -16.17 -9.79
C LEU A 176 10.18 -17.02 -8.88
N ILE A 177 8.93 -16.62 -8.65
CA ILE A 177 7.97 -17.36 -7.85
C ILE A 177 7.55 -18.66 -8.57
N LEU A 178 7.21 -18.58 -9.85
CA LEU A 178 6.66 -19.72 -10.59
C LEU A 178 7.71 -20.76 -10.97
N SER A 179 8.98 -20.36 -11.14
CA SER A 179 10.08 -21.26 -11.52
C SER A 179 10.64 -22.09 -10.34
N ASP A 180 10.22 -21.79 -9.11
CA ASP A 180 10.65 -22.57 -7.95
C ASP A 180 10.07 -24.00 -8.02
N SER A 181 10.91 -24.96 -8.34
CA SER A 181 10.56 -26.38 -8.44
C SER A 181 10.40 -27.04 -7.07
N THR A 182 10.78 -26.38 -5.99
CA THR A 182 10.71 -26.93 -4.63
C THR A 182 9.34 -26.69 -3.99
N THR A 183 8.50 -25.84 -4.58
CA THR A 183 7.19 -25.49 -4.08
C THR A 183 6.07 -25.99 -4.99
N ASN A 184 4.92 -26.34 -4.39
CA ASN A 184 3.72 -26.71 -5.13
C ASN A 184 2.93 -25.47 -5.58
N ASP A 185 1.93 -25.66 -6.45
CA ASP A 185 1.17 -24.57 -7.05
C ASP A 185 0.41 -23.74 -6.01
N LYS A 186 -0.12 -24.34 -4.95
CA LYS A 186 -0.79 -23.59 -3.86
C LYS A 186 0.16 -22.63 -3.13
N ILE A 187 1.42 -23.04 -2.95
CA ILE A 187 2.44 -22.18 -2.35
C ILE A 187 2.81 -21.05 -3.32
N LYS A 188 2.90 -21.32 -4.62
CA LYS A 188 3.15 -20.30 -5.65
C LYS A 188 2.02 -19.29 -5.69
N GLU A 189 0.77 -19.72 -5.66
CA GLU A 189 -0.39 -18.83 -5.55
C GLU A 189 -0.36 -17.96 -4.29
N PHE A 190 0.02 -18.55 -3.15
CA PHE A 190 0.23 -17.82 -1.90
C PHE A 190 1.32 -16.75 -2.05
N TYR A 191 2.44 -17.05 -2.69
CA TYR A 191 3.51 -16.08 -2.92
C TYR A 191 3.09 -14.95 -3.88
N LEU A 192 2.28 -15.24 -4.90
CA LEU A 192 1.67 -14.20 -5.74
C LEU A 192 0.75 -13.29 -4.92
N GLY A 193 -0.02 -13.87 -4.01
CA GLY A 193 -0.82 -13.13 -3.03
C GLY A 193 0.05 -12.25 -2.11
N CYS A 194 1.20 -12.76 -1.66
CA CYS A 194 2.16 -11.98 -0.86
C CYS A 194 2.76 -10.83 -1.66
N LEU A 195 3.10 -11.04 -2.94
CA LEU A 195 3.58 -9.98 -3.83
C LEU A 195 2.53 -8.88 -4.00
N THR A 196 1.27 -9.26 -4.23
CA THR A 196 0.15 -8.31 -4.34
C THR A 196 -0.02 -7.50 -3.04
N ARG A 197 0.05 -8.17 -1.87
CA ARG A 197 -0.04 -7.49 -0.56
C ARG A 197 1.14 -6.55 -0.31
N PHE A 198 2.33 -6.93 -0.75
CA PHE A 198 3.51 -6.05 -0.66
C PHE A 198 3.30 -4.77 -1.49
N LEU A 199 2.87 -4.91 -2.74
CA LEU A 199 2.57 -3.76 -3.61
C LEU A 199 1.45 -2.89 -3.03
N PHE A 200 0.42 -3.51 -2.49
CA PHE A 200 -0.65 -2.80 -1.78
C PHE A 200 -0.12 -2.02 -0.57
N SER A 201 0.77 -2.62 0.24
CA SER A 201 1.36 -1.91 1.37
C SER A 201 2.23 -0.72 0.93
N CYS A 202 2.98 -0.85 -0.17
CA CYS A 202 3.72 0.28 -0.73
C CYS A 202 2.81 1.45 -1.12
N LEU A 203 1.65 1.15 -1.72
CA LEU A 203 0.66 2.17 -2.06
C LEU A 203 0.09 2.85 -0.80
N ILE A 204 -0.37 2.06 0.17
CA ILE A 204 -0.98 2.59 1.40
C ILE A 204 0.02 3.43 2.20
N ASP A 205 1.25 2.97 2.32
CA ASP A 205 2.29 3.72 3.03
C ASP A 205 2.61 5.03 2.29
N ALA A 206 2.69 4.99 0.95
CA ALA A 206 2.97 6.17 0.15
C ALA A 206 1.87 7.24 0.29
N ASP A 207 0.61 6.86 0.17
CA ASP A 207 -0.54 7.75 0.32
C ASP A 207 -0.57 8.39 1.72
N ARG A 208 -0.41 7.59 2.78
CA ARG A 208 -0.37 8.09 4.16
C ARG A 208 0.84 8.97 4.44
N ILE A 209 2.01 8.63 3.89
CA ILE A 209 3.23 9.43 4.02
C ILE A 209 3.01 10.78 3.35
N ASN A 210 2.52 10.81 2.11
CA ASN A 210 2.28 12.06 1.39
C ASN A 210 1.27 12.95 2.14
N SER A 211 0.14 12.40 2.55
CA SER A 211 -0.87 13.14 3.32
C SER A 211 -0.31 13.69 4.64
N SER A 212 0.48 12.89 5.38
CA SER A 212 1.12 13.33 6.62
C SER A 212 2.20 14.39 6.40
N ASP A 213 2.95 14.29 5.30
CA ASP A 213 4.01 15.25 4.98
C ASP A 213 3.43 16.59 4.52
N PHE A 214 2.28 16.58 3.83
CA PHE A 214 1.54 17.77 3.49
C PHE A 214 1.01 18.49 4.74
N GLU A 215 0.46 17.74 5.70
CA GLU A 215 -0.02 18.33 6.98
C GLU A 215 1.12 18.84 7.88
N ARG A 216 2.32 18.30 7.74
CA ARG A 216 3.46 18.54 8.62
C ARG A 216 4.75 18.70 7.82
N GLU A 217 4.87 19.81 7.11
CA GLU A 217 5.98 20.10 6.20
C GLU A 217 7.36 19.94 6.89
N ALA A 218 7.46 20.26 8.18
CA ALA A 218 8.68 20.04 8.97
C ALA A 218 9.09 18.56 9.12
N GLN A 219 8.20 17.60 8.86
CA GLN A 219 8.52 16.17 8.92
C GLN A 219 9.00 15.60 7.59
N LYS A 220 8.72 16.28 6.46
CA LYS A 220 9.13 15.88 5.11
C LYS A 220 10.66 15.76 5.00
N GLU A 221 11.41 16.67 5.64
CA GLU A 221 12.87 16.68 5.61
C GLU A 221 13.54 15.55 6.42
N VAL A 222 12.81 14.96 7.37
CA VAL A 222 13.34 13.93 8.28
C VAL A 222 13.18 12.51 7.72
N ARG A 223 12.29 12.31 6.74
CA ARG A 223 12.01 10.98 6.19
C ARG A 223 13.00 10.56 5.11
N ARG A 224 13.81 9.58 5.45
CA ARG A 224 14.79 8.98 4.54
C ARG A 224 14.34 7.56 4.18
N LEU A 225 13.43 7.46 3.22
CA LEU A 225 12.81 6.18 2.80
C LEU A 225 13.81 5.16 2.23
N THR A 226 14.99 5.62 1.81
CA THR A 226 16.01 4.80 1.15
C THR A 226 17.20 4.48 2.05
N GLU A 227 17.31 5.10 3.23
CA GLU A 227 18.40 4.80 4.16
C GLU A 227 18.04 3.59 5.02
N LYS A 228 19.02 2.73 5.22
CA LYS A 228 18.87 1.62 6.18
C LYS A 228 18.67 2.16 7.59
N PRO A 229 17.76 1.57 8.36
CA PRO A 229 17.59 1.95 9.75
C PRO A 229 18.88 1.75 10.55
N ASP A 230 19.17 2.67 11.45
CA ASP A 230 20.21 2.44 12.46
C ASP A 230 19.70 1.47 13.53
N TRP A 231 19.86 0.19 13.25
CA TRP A 231 19.42 -0.87 14.16
C TRP A 231 20.11 -0.78 15.52
N GLN A 232 21.38 -0.33 15.58
CA GLN A 232 22.08 -0.21 16.84
C GLN A 232 21.44 0.85 17.74
N MET A 233 21.12 2.02 17.20
CA MET A 233 20.43 3.08 17.93
C MET A 233 19.06 2.60 18.46
N ALA A 234 18.29 1.90 17.62
CA ALA A 234 16.98 1.36 18.02
C ALA A 234 17.12 0.28 19.11
N ILE A 235 18.13 -0.58 19.02
CA ILE A 235 18.46 -1.59 20.02
C ILE A 235 18.80 -0.92 21.34
N ASP A 236 19.71 0.07 21.34
CA ASP A 236 20.14 0.76 22.54
C ASP A 236 18.97 1.41 23.29
N GLN A 237 18.00 1.99 22.54
CA GLN A 237 16.78 2.56 23.12
C GLN A 237 15.91 1.49 23.81
N VAL A 238 15.73 0.34 23.17
CA VAL A 238 14.92 -0.76 23.75
C VAL A 238 15.61 -1.39 24.94
N GLU A 239 16.92 -1.64 24.87
CA GLU A 239 17.70 -2.18 25.99
C GLU A 239 17.70 -1.24 27.18
N ALA A 240 17.89 0.08 26.98
CA ALA A 240 17.79 1.08 28.02
C ALA A 240 16.41 1.08 28.68
N LYS A 241 15.33 0.98 27.89
CA LYS A 241 13.96 0.88 28.42
C LYS A 241 13.75 -0.38 29.25
N LEU A 242 14.24 -1.53 28.77
CA LEU A 242 14.12 -2.81 29.48
C LEU A 242 14.92 -2.82 30.78
N ALA A 243 16.13 -2.23 30.80
CA ALA A 243 16.95 -2.09 31.98
C ALA A 243 16.30 -1.20 33.08
N GLY A 244 15.47 -0.24 32.67
CA GLY A 244 14.73 0.64 33.59
C GLY A 244 13.56 -0.04 34.33
N PHE A 245 13.12 -1.24 33.91
CA PHE A 245 12.05 -1.93 34.62
C PHE A 245 12.50 -2.60 35.90
N GLN A 246 11.79 -2.27 36.96
CA GLN A 246 12.07 -2.84 38.31
C GLN A 246 11.25 -4.14 38.48
N ASN A 247 11.87 -5.08 39.22
CA ASN A 247 11.19 -6.31 39.67
C ASN A 247 10.33 -6.01 40.90
N ARG A 248 9.08 -5.65 40.69
CA ARG A 248 8.13 -5.33 41.77
C ARG A 248 7.17 -6.50 42.06
N TYR A 249 6.86 -7.30 41.02
CA TYR A 249 5.88 -8.37 41.10
C TYR A 249 6.41 -9.65 40.45
N PRO A 250 5.90 -10.83 40.83
CA PRO A 250 6.30 -12.11 40.23
C PRO A 250 6.19 -12.15 38.72
N ILE A 251 5.22 -11.42 38.12
CA ILE A 251 5.04 -11.34 36.70
C ILE A 251 6.23 -10.65 36.00
N ASP A 252 6.96 -9.79 36.66
CA ASP A 252 8.08 -9.07 36.06
C ASP A 252 9.27 -9.99 35.78
N GLU A 253 9.45 -11.01 36.66
CA GLU A 253 10.42 -12.09 36.43
C GLU A 253 10.08 -12.90 35.21
N ILE A 254 8.79 -13.25 35.02
CA ILE A 254 8.31 -13.97 33.84
C ILE A 254 8.54 -13.16 32.58
N ARG A 255 8.22 -11.85 32.62
CA ARG A 255 8.45 -10.93 31.49
C ARG A 255 9.92 -10.84 31.10
N ARG A 256 10.82 -10.74 32.08
CA ARG A 256 12.27 -10.73 31.84
C ARG A 256 12.73 -12.03 31.18
N ARG A 257 12.27 -13.18 31.67
CA ARG A 257 12.61 -14.47 31.11
C ARG A 257 12.14 -14.58 29.65
N ILE A 258 10.89 -14.22 29.34
CA ILE A 258 10.35 -14.21 27.99
C ILE A 258 11.18 -13.30 27.07
N SER A 259 11.48 -12.08 27.50
CA SER A 259 12.30 -11.13 26.76
C SER A 259 13.73 -11.66 26.52
N SER A 260 14.33 -12.32 27.52
CA SER A 260 15.65 -12.95 27.36
C SER A 260 15.63 -14.13 26.38
N ASP A 261 14.58 -14.94 26.41
CA ASP A 261 14.45 -16.08 25.49
C ASP A 261 14.21 -15.60 24.05
N CYS A 262 13.45 -14.51 23.85
CA CYS A 262 13.32 -13.83 22.58
C CYS A 262 14.69 -13.32 22.05
N LEU A 263 15.48 -12.66 22.91
CA LEU A 263 16.81 -12.21 22.52
C LEU A 263 17.73 -13.35 22.07
N LYS A 264 17.74 -14.47 22.83
CA LYS A 264 18.55 -15.66 22.46
C LYS A 264 18.20 -16.21 21.08
N ARG A 265 16.91 -16.14 20.71
CA ARG A 265 16.42 -16.60 19.39
C ARG A 265 16.69 -15.60 18.26
N ALA A 266 17.05 -14.37 18.55
CA ALA A 266 17.31 -13.37 17.54
C ALA A 266 18.49 -13.72 16.59
N VAL A 267 19.37 -14.63 17.00
CA VAL A 267 20.48 -15.11 16.16
C VAL A 267 20.15 -16.32 15.30
N ASP A 268 18.96 -16.91 15.47
CA ASP A 268 18.50 -18.03 14.67
C ASP A 268 18.35 -17.62 13.20
N SER A 269 18.26 -18.57 12.27
CA SER A 269 18.10 -18.31 10.84
C SER A 269 16.80 -17.54 10.56
N GLN A 270 16.75 -16.87 9.41
CA GLN A 270 15.50 -16.24 8.94
C GLN A 270 14.41 -17.30 8.74
N GLY A 271 13.19 -16.97 9.17
CA GLY A 271 12.07 -17.91 9.11
C GLY A 271 10.80 -17.36 9.78
N ILE A 272 9.80 -18.20 9.90
CA ILE A 272 8.56 -17.89 10.60
C ILE A 272 8.66 -18.44 12.02
N TYR A 273 8.54 -17.53 13.00
CA TYR A 273 8.59 -17.86 14.42
C TYR A 273 7.28 -17.49 15.10
N THR A 274 6.87 -18.27 16.09
CA THR A 274 5.68 -17.99 16.89
C THR A 274 6.08 -17.65 18.33
N LEU A 275 5.42 -16.62 18.89
CA LEU A 275 5.57 -16.24 20.29
C LEU A 275 4.24 -16.46 21.02
N THR A 276 4.13 -17.57 21.75
CA THR A 276 2.95 -17.93 22.52
C THR A 276 3.14 -17.53 23.98
N VAL A 277 2.51 -16.42 24.38
CA VAL A 277 2.60 -15.85 25.72
C VAL A 277 1.22 -15.35 26.15
N PRO A 278 0.79 -15.57 27.40
CA PRO A 278 -0.48 -15.06 27.92
C PRO A 278 -0.57 -13.52 27.83
N THR A 279 -1.80 -13.03 27.83
CA THR A 279 -2.06 -11.57 27.92
C THR A 279 -1.37 -10.99 29.16
N GLY A 280 -0.74 -9.82 29.02
CA GLY A 280 0.04 -9.21 30.10
C GLY A 280 1.48 -9.73 30.24
N GLY A 281 1.88 -10.78 29.52
CA GLY A 281 3.22 -11.39 29.58
C GLY A 281 4.35 -10.61 28.86
N GLY A 282 4.10 -9.38 28.39
CA GLY A 282 5.14 -8.53 27.81
C GLY A 282 5.49 -8.82 26.35
N LYS A 283 4.55 -9.44 25.57
CA LYS A 283 4.76 -9.81 24.16
C LYS A 283 5.34 -8.69 23.30
N THR A 284 4.77 -7.49 23.37
CA THR A 284 5.14 -6.36 22.49
C THR A 284 6.63 -5.99 22.62
N LEU A 285 7.13 -5.82 23.84
CA LEU A 285 8.54 -5.48 24.03
C LEU A 285 9.48 -6.65 23.75
N ALA A 286 9.06 -7.89 24.08
CA ALA A 286 9.85 -9.08 23.81
C ALA A 286 9.98 -9.35 22.31
N SER A 287 8.89 -9.21 21.56
CA SER A 287 8.91 -9.36 20.09
C SER A 287 9.66 -8.22 19.40
N LEU A 288 9.54 -6.98 19.89
CA LEU A 288 10.31 -5.85 19.37
C LEU A 288 11.82 -6.07 19.59
N ARG A 289 12.21 -6.49 20.81
CA ARG A 289 13.62 -6.82 21.12
C ARG A 289 14.15 -7.89 20.16
N TYR A 290 13.40 -8.98 19.98
CA TYR A 290 13.73 -10.02 19.00
C TYR A 290 13.91 -9.43 17.60
N ALA A 291 12.94 -8.67 17.11
CA ALA A 291 12.92 -8.15 15.74
C ALA A 291 14.12 -7.25 15.45
N LEU A 292 14.45 -6.32 16.36
CA LEU A 292 15.57 -5.39 16.18
C LEU A 292 16.92 -6.12 16.15
N HIS A 293 17.18 -7.02 17.11
CA HIS A 293 18.41 -7.80 17.12
C HIS A 293 18.51 -8.77 15.93
N HIS A 294 17.40 -9.35 15.51
CA HIS A 294 17.34 -10.23 14.32
C HIS A 294 17.60 -9.44 13.04
N ALA A 295 16.97 -8.27 12.89
CA ALA A 295 17.20 -7.38 11.75
C ALA A 295 18.66 -6.95 11.63
N GLN A 296 19.28 -6.55 12.74
CA GLN A 296 20.71 -6.20 12.77
C GLN A 296 21.58 -7.40 12.40
N LYS A 297 21.35 -8.57 13.02
CA LYS A 297 22.11 -9.79 12.78
C LYS A 297 22.10 -10.24 11.33
N HIS A 298 20.97 -10.10 10.67
CA HIS A 298 20.74 -10.54 9.29
C HIS A 298 20.82 -9.41 8.25
N ASN A 299 21.18 -8.20 8.69
CA ASN A 299 21.31 -7.00 7.83
C ASN A 299 20.02 -6.77 7.00
N LEU A 300 18.86 -6.87 7.67
CA LEU A 300 17.55 -6.63 7.04
C LEU A 300 17.30 -5.13 6.85
N ASP A 301 16.36 -4.83 5.94
CA ASP A 301 15.89 -3.45 5.68
C ASP A 301 14.66 -3.13 6.52
#